data_2a74f014008a6eaf322a4ea70ec57891
#
_entry.id   2a74f014008a6eaf322a4ea70ec57891
#
_cell.length_a   1.000
_cell.length_b   1.000
_cell.length_c   1.000
_cell.angle_alpha   90.00
_cell.angle_beta   90.00
_cell.angle_gamma   90.00
#
_symmetry.space_group_name_H-M   'P 1'
#
loop_
_entity.id
_entity.type
_entity.pdbx_description
1 polymer ?
#
loop_
_entity_poly.entity_id
_entity_poly.type
_entity_poly.pdbx_seq_one_letter_code
_entity_poly.pdbx_strand_id
1 'polypeptide(L)'
;MTEHPNGALAWVNGSDAPEKSAINLGFMALTDCASVVVAATQGFAQPYGLTLNLKRQSSWAGLRDKLVSGELDAAHSLYGLIYAVHLGIGGTHPCDMAVLMGLNQNGQSINLSRELQALKVTSPEALDRHVHQSRARLTFAQTFPTGTHAMWLYYWLASQGIHPLRDVDSVVVPPPQMVAHLQAGRIDGFCVGEPWSASAVQQDQGFTLATSQAIWPDHPEKVLGCTRAFVEQYPNAARVLVMAILEASRFIEHSPENRRSTAQLLSAADYLNAPLDCIEPRLLGAYADGLGNRWQDPHALRFHHHGAVNLPYLSDGMWFMTQFRRWGLLREDPDYLGVARHVQQLELYREAASALGINPWGQDMRSSQLIDGKVWDGSEPAAYARSFRLHALNDSPALAAQR
;
A
#
# COMPACT_ATOMS: atom_id res chain seq x y z
N MET A 1 31.38 4.90 0.77
CA MET A 1 31.14 5.39 2.13
C MET A 1 30.95 6.87 2.03
N THR A 2 29.71 7.35 2.02
CA THR A 2 29.42 8.78 2.04
C THR A 2 29.45 9.21 3.50
N GLU A 3 30.37 10.11 3.82
CA GLU A 3 30.42 10.75 5.14
C GLU A 3 29.08 11.48 5.39
N HIS A 4 28.40 11.12 6.45
CA HIS A 4 27.21 11.84 6.89
C HIS A 4 27.59 13.24 7.35
N PRO A 5 26.94 14.30 6.88
CA PRO A 5 27.29 15.67 7.20
C PRO A 5 27.19 16.03 8.69
N ASN A 6 26.58 15.20 9.54
CA ASN A 6 26.37 15.43 10.96
C ASN A 6 26.98 14.38 11.88
N GLY A 7 28.11 13.79 11.50
CA GLY A 7 28.89 12.90 12.38
C GLY A 7 28.12 11.66 12.84
N ALA A 8 28.14 10.60 12.05
CA ALA A 8 27.50 9.30 12.32
C ALA A 8 27.71 8.73 13.74
N LEU A 9 28.70 9.22 14.48
CA LEU A 9 29.04 8.80 15.83
C LEU A 9 28.01 9.23 16.89
N ALA A 10 27.28 10.32 16.67
CA ALA A 10 26.26 10.79 17.63
C ALA A 10 25.05 9.85 17.69
N TRP A 11 24.70 9.22 16.58
CA TRP A 11 23.57 8.28 16.50
C TRP A 11 23.85 6.91 17.10
N VAL A 12 25.12 6.52 17.22
CA VAL A 12 25.52 5.18 17.68
C VAL A 12 25.83 5.18 19.18
N ASN A 13 26.40 6.25 19.73
CA ASN A 13 26.91 6.29 21.10
C ASN A 13 26.49 7.54 21.91
N GLY A 14 25.62 8.41 21.34
CA GLY A 14 25.15 9.63 21.99
C GLY A 14 23.76 9.49 22.63
N SER A 15 23.20 10.61 23.07
CA SER A 15 21.83 10.70 23.58
C SER A 15 20.76 10.29 22.56
N ASP A 16 21.12 10.29 21.28
CA ASP A 16 20.27 9.95 20.13
C ASP A 16 20.43 8.49 19.68
N ALA A 17 21.24 7.69 20.37
CA ALA A 17 21.41 6.27 20.06
C ALA A 17 20.08 5.52 20.19
N PRO A 18 19.81 4.55 19.30
CA PRO A 18 18.57 3.78 19.37
C PRO A 18 18.50 2.96 20.67
N GLU A 19 17.39 3.05 21.37
CA GLU A 19 17.12 2.30 22.60
C GLU A 19 17.03 0.79 22.32
N LYS A 20 16.68 0.44 21.08
CA LYS A 20 16.59 -0.91 20.56
C LYS A 20 17.36 -1.00 19.24
N SER A 21 18.46 -1.76 19.21
CA SER A 21 19.36 -1.88 18.06
C SER A 21 18.94 -2.95 17.05
N ALA A 22 18.16 -3.97 17.47
CA ALA A 22 17.68 -5.03 16.60
C ALA A 22 16.17 -4.90 16.38
N ILE A 23 15.76 -4.63 15.15
CA ILE A 23 14.37 -4.40 14.75
C ILE A 23 13.86 -5.58 13.92
N ASN A 24 12.80 -6.22 14.38
CA ASN A 24 12.07 -7.24 13.61
C ASN A 24 11.11 -6.53 12.64
N LEU A 25 11.45 -6.53 11.36
CA LEU A 25 10.76 -5.76 10.32
C LEU A 25 9.98 -6.68 9.39
N GLY A 26 8.66 -6.64 9.49
CA GLY A 26 7.75 -7.43 8.66
C GLY A 26 7.62 -6.91 7.25
N PHE A 27 7.50 -7.81 6.25
CA PHE A 27 7.17 -7.43 4.88
C PHE A 27 6.39 -8.51 4.13
N MET A 28 5.63 -8.10 3.12
CA MET A 28 4.96 -8.96 2.16
C MET A 28 5.76 -9.02 0.86
N ALA A 29 5.66 -10.15 0.15
CA ALA A 29 6.30 -10.38 -1.15
C ALA A 29 5.61 -9.55 -2.26
N LEU A 30 5.88 -8.26 -2.28
CA LEU A 30 5.40 -7.26 -3.23
C LEU A 30 6.55 -6.31 -3.59
N THR A 31 6.58 -5.80 -4.82
CA THR A 31 7.66 -4.90 -5.29
C THR A 31 7.77 -3.64 -4.42
N ASP A 32 6.67 -3.21 -3.82
CA ASP A 32 6.62 -2.03 -2.94
C ASP A 32 7.28 -2.22 -1.57
N CYS A 33 7.77 -3.44 -1.22
CA CYS A 33 8.64 -3.66 -0.06
C CYS A 33 10.10 -3.22 -0.30
N ALA A 34 10.42 -2.71 -1.49
CA ALA A 34 11.78 -2.43 -1.93
C ALA A 34 12.61 -1.61 -0.93
N SER A 35 12.06 -0.49 -0.43
CA SER A 35 12.78 0.39 0.51
C SER A 35 13.18 -0.33 1.80
N VAL A 36 12.29 -1.20 2.30
CA VAL A 36 12.53 -1.99 3.52
C VAL A 36 13.62 -3.04 3.30
N VAL A 37 13.56 -3.75 2.17
CA VAL A 37 14.56 -4.78 1.82
C VAL A 37 15.91 -4.15 1.54
N VAL A 38 15.96 -3.06 0.76
CA VAL A 38 17.19 -2.33 0.46
C VAL A 38 17.82 -1.76 1.72
N ALA A 39 17.03 -1.16 2.63
CA ALA A 39 17.53 -0.63 3.89
C ALA A 39 18.25 -1.70 4.72
N ALA A 40 17.68 -2.91 4.78
CA ALA A 40 18.25 -4.00 5.55
C ALA A 40 19.50 -4.64 4.90
N THR A 41 19.53 -4.74 3.56
CA THR A 41 20.54 -5.53 2.84
C THR A 41 21.69 -4.71 2.28
N GLN A 42 21.50 -3.42 2.02
CA GLN A 42 22.52 -2.53 1.44
C GLN A 42 23.23 -1.66 2.48
N GLY A 43 23.02 -1.95 3.78
CA GLY A 43 23.76 -1.33 4.87
C GLY A 43 23.27 0.05 5.30
N PHE A 44 22.10 0.51 4.87
CA PHE A 44 21.59 1.84 5.22
C PHE A 44 21.24 1.98 6.72
N ALA A 45 20.94 0.88 7.41
CA ALA A 45 20.64 0.89 8.83
C ALA A 45 21.87 0.90 9.75
N GLN A 46 23.01 0.39 9.26
CA GLN A 46 24.24 0.23 10.04
C GLN A 46 24.82 1.54 10.60
N PRO A 47 24.86 2.66 9.82
CA PRO A 47 25.37 3.93 10.32
C PRO A 47 24.58 4.47 11.53
N TYR A 48 23.34 4.00 11.71
CA TYR A 48 22.46 4.39 12.81
C TYR A 48 22.47 3.39 13.98
N GLY A 49 23.35 2.40 13.95
CA GLY A 49 23.40 1.35 14.99
C GLY A 49 22.23 0.37 14.96
N LEU A 50 21.50 0.28 13.83
CA LEU A 50 20.39 -0.67 13.68
C LEU A 50 20.80 -1.93 12.90
N THR A 51 20.27 -3.06 13.34
CA THR A 51 20.20 -4.31 12.60
C THR A 51 18.73 -4.59 12.26
N LEU A 52 18.42 -4.65 10.98
CA LEU A 52 17.06 -4.93 10.49
C LEU A 52 16.90 -6.42 10.20
N ASN A 53 16.13 -7.11 11.03
CA ASN A 53 15.80 -8.52 10.88
C ASN A 53 14.54 -8.65 10.01
N LEU A 54 14.70 -8.87 8.71
CA LEU A 54 13.59 -9.02 7.79
C LEU A 54 12.77 -10.28 8.11
N LYS A 55 11.46 -10.15 8.21
CA LYS A 55 10.50 -11.22 8.48
C LYS A 55 9.43 -11.24 7.40
N ARG A 56 9.65 -12.07 6.36
CA ARG A 56 8.67 -12.27 5.30
C ARG A 56 7.39 -12.87 5.86
N GLN A 57 6.25 -12.29 5.51
CA GLN A 57 4.94 -12.73 5.95
C GLN A 57 4.18 -13.38 4.79
N SER A 58 3.31 -14.34 5.12
CA SER A 58 2.48 -15.07 4.14
C SER A 58 1.10 -14.46 3.93
N SER A 59 0.63 -13.63 4.87
CA SER A 59 -0.67 -12.96 4.80
C SER A 59 -0.68 -11.66 5.59
N TRP A 60 -1.57 -10.75 5.20
CA TRP A 60 -1.78 -9.48 5.92
C TRP A 60 -2.38 -9.68 7.31
N ALA A 61 -3.21 -10.71 7.49
CA ALA A 61 -3.74 -11.06 8.80
C ALA A 61 -2.61 -11.49 9.75
N GLY A 62 -1.71 -12.37 9.30
CA GLY A 62 -0.55 -12.78 10.11
C GLY A 62 0.39 -11.61 10.41
N LEU A 63 0.62 -10.70 9.45
CA LEU A 63 1.40 -9.49 9.69
C LEU A 63 0.75 -8.61 10.76
N ARG A 64 -0.55 -8.35 10.67
CA ARG A 64 -1.34 -7.61 11.66
C ARG A 64 -1.17 -8.22 13.06
N ASP A 65 -1.41 -9.52 13.18
CA ASP A 65 -1.39 -10.20 14.48
C ASP A 65 -0.01 -10.13 15.13
N LYS A 66 1.05 -10.23 14.34
CA LYS A 66 2.43 -10.11 14.80
C LYS A 66 2.85 -8.69 15.15
N LEU A 67 2.31 -7.67 14.48
CA LEU A 67 2.47 -6.27 14.90
C LEU A 67 1.79 -6.02 16.24
N VAL A 68 0.54 -6.43 16.38
CA VAL A 68 -0.25 -6.22 17.60
C VAL A 68 0.34 -6.98 18.79
N SER A 69 0.90 -8.18 18.58
CA SER A 69 1.55 -8.97 19.63
C SER A 69 2.95 -8.49 19.99
N GLY A 70 3.57 -7.62 19.18
CA GLY A 70 4.95 -7.17 19.37
C GLY A 70 6.01 -8.18 18.89
N GLU A 71 5.63 -9.25 18.17
CA GLU A 71 6.57 -10.13 17.48
C GLU A 71 7.30 -9.39 16.35
N LEU A 72 6.62 -8.46 15.69
CA LEU A 72 7.18 -7.48 14.76
C LEU A 72 7.19 -6.10 15.43
N ASP A 73 8.30 -5.41 15.32
CA ASP A 73 8.46 -4.04 15.81
C ASP A 73 7.80 -3.04 14.86
N ALA A 74 8.00 -3.24 13.57
CA ALA A 74 7.41 -2.45 12.50
C ALA A 74 7.20 -3.33 11.26
N ALA A 75 6.44 -2.83 10.29
CA ALA A 75 6.22 -3.56 9.06
C ALA A 75 5.93 -2.64 7.87
N HIS A 76 6.33 -3.11 6.68
CA HIS A 76 5.75 -2.74 5.41
C HIS A 76 4.29 -3.18 5.42
N SER A 77 3.36 -2.24 5.53
CA SER A 77 1.95 -2.49 5.81
C SER A 77 1.02 -1.78 4.83
N LEU A 78 -0.19 -2.31 4.70
CA LEU A 78 -1.28 -1.62 4.01
C LEU A 78 -1.71 -0.41 4.83
N TYR A 79 -1.87 0.74 4.18
CA TYR A 79 -2.29 1.98 4.84
C TYR A 79 -3.59 1.77 5.63
N GLY A 80 -4.63 1.27 4.96
CA GLY A 80 -5.92 1.05 5.57
C GLY A 80 -5.93 -0.01 6.69
N LEU A 81 -5.00 -1.00 6.68
CA LEU A 81 -4.89 -1.99 7.75
C LEU A 81 -4.52 -1.32 9.08
N ILE A 82 -3.57 -0.38 9.10
CA ILE A 82 -3.16 0.34 10.30
C ILE A 82 -4.35 1.09 10.92
N TYR A 83 -5.10 1.82 10.10
CA TYR A 83 -6.30 2.53 10.55
C TYR A 83 -7.42 1.59 11.01
N ALA A 84 -7.60 0.47 10.32
CA ALA A 84 -8.61 -0.51 10.70
C ALA A 84 -8.33 -1.15 12.07
N VAL A 85 -7.07 -1.48 12.34
CA VAL A 85 -6.66 -2.02 13.65
C VAL A 85 -6.82 -0.94 14.73
N HIS A 86 -6.41 0.29 14.46
CA HIS A 86 -6.55 1.41 15.40
C HIS A 86 -8.03 1.64 15.78
N LEU A 87 -8.93 1.57 14.81
CA LEU A 87 -10.37 1.79 14.99
C LEU A 87 -11.16 0.54 15.39
N GLY A 88 -10.52 -0.63 15.51
CA GLY A 88 -11.20 -1.90 15.86
C GLY A 88 -12.14 -2.42 14.78
N ILE A 89 -11.88 -2.13 13.52
CA ILE A 89 -12.72 -2.58 12.38
C ILE A 89 -12.49 -4.08 12.13
N GLY A 90 -13.57 -4.79 11.79
CA GLY A 90 -13.51 -6.22 11.45
C GLY A 90 -13.46 -7.15 12.68
N GLY A 91 -13.95 -6.69 13.85
CA GLY A 91 -14.05 -7.51 15.06
C GLY A 91 -12.72 -7.71 15.80
N THR A 92 -11.67 -6.98 15.41
CA THR A 92 -10.42 -6.93 16.16
C THR A 92 -10.56 -6.02 17.38
N HIS A 93 -9.92 -6.38 18.51
CA HIS A 93 -9.75 -5.40 19.59
C HIS A 93 -8.92 -4.22 19.06
N PRO A 94 -9.36 -2.97 19.30
CA PRO A 94 -8.57 -1.80 18.96
C PRO A 94 -7.17 -1.90 19.55
N CYS A 95 -6.16 -1.59 18.75
CA CYS A 95 -4.79 -1.44 19.20
C CYS A 95 -4.29 -0.08 18.72
N ASP A 96 -3.62 0.66 19.61
CA ASP A 96 -3.10 1.97 19.25
C ASP A 96 -1.92 1.83 18.29
N MET A 97 -2.15 2.28 17.04
CA MET A 97 -1.23 2.11 15.93
C MET A 97 -0.59 3.43 15.51
N ALA A 98 0.54 3.32 14.83
CA ALA A 98 1.27 4.45 14.28
C ALA A 98 1.72 4.18 12.83
N VAL A 99 1.71 5.23 12.02
CA VAL A 99 2.31 5.30 10.69
C VAL A 99 3.52 6.22 10.76
N LEU A 100 4.71 5.67 10.57
CA LEU A 100 5.96 6.42 10.66
C LEU A 100 6.26 7.20 9.38
N MET A 101 5.97 6.59 8.21
CA MET A 101 6.16 7.19 6.90
C MET A 101 5.40 6.43 5.82
N GLY A 102 5.19 7.05 4.66
CA GLY A 102 4.83 6.37 3.42
C GLY A 102 6.04 5.63 2.83
N LEU A 103 5.83 4.45 2.26
CA LEU A 103 6.90 3.67 1.63
C LEU A 103 6.91 3.82 0.12
N ASN A 104 5.75 3.98 -0.49
CA ASN A 104 5.61 4.16 -1.94
C ASN A 104 4.29 4.82 -2.33
N GLN A 105 4.23 5.23 -3.59
CA GLN A 105 3.03 5.63 -4.30
C GLN A 105 2.82 4.73 -5.52
N ASN A 106 1.56 4.51 -5.93
CA ASN A 106 1.18 3.74 -7.12
C ASN A 106 1.54 2.24 -7.04
N GLY A 107 1.48 1.53 -8.16
CA GLY A 107 2.00 0.16 -8.30
C GLY A 107 0.99 -0.94 -8.01
N GLN A 108 -0.31 -0.66 -8.14
CA GLN A 108 -1.36 -1.66 -8.08
C GLN A 108 -2.05 -1.76 -9.45
N SER A 109 -2.71 -2.89 -9.71
CA SER A 109 -3.52 -3.02 -10.92
C SER A 109 -4.75 -3.89 -10.69
N ILE A 110 -5.78 -3.63 -11.49
CA ILE A 110 -6.99 -4.44 -11.59
C ILE A 110 -6.86 -5.30 -12.85
N ASN A 111 -6.79 -6.59 -12.64
CA ASN A 111 -6.65 -7.58 -13.69
C ASN A 111 -7.92 -8.42 -13.83
N LEU A 112 -8.25 -8.80 -15.04
CA LEU A 112 -9.34 -9.74 -15.38
C LEU A 112 -8.79 -11.00 -16.02
N SER A 113 -9.57 -12.09 -15.94
CA SER A 113 -9.22 -13.41 -16.47
C SER A 113 -9.26 -13.46 -18.00
N ARG A 114 -8.57 -14.45 -18.58
CA ARG A 114 -8.65 -14.76 -20.02
C ARG A 114 -10.05 -15.22 -20.47
N GLU A 115 -10.84 -15.82 -19.57
CA GLU A 115 -12.23 -16.16 -19.85
C GLU A 115 -13.06 -14.91 -20.14
N LEU A 116 -12.91 -13.86 -19.34
CA LEU A 116 -13.57 -12.59 -19.59
C LEU A 116 -13.09 -11.92 -20.89
N GLN A 117 -11.80 -12.05 -21.23
CA GLN A 117 -11.30 -11.61 -22.53
C GLN A 117 -11.95 -12.37 -23.69
N ALA A 118 -12.07 -13.69 -23.58
CA ALA A 118 -12.72 -14.52 -24.60
C ALA A 118 -14.19 -14.11 -24.82
N LEU A 119 -14.85 -13.63 -23.75
CA LEU A 119 -16.20 -13.04 -23.79
C LEU A 119 -16.20 -11.58 -24.27
N LYS A 120 -15.03 -11.03 -24.68
CA LYS A 120 -14.84 -9.64 -25.11
C LYS A 120 -15.12 -8.59 -24.01
N VAL A 121 -14.97 -8.98 -22.75
CA VAL A 121 -15.07 -8.07 -21.60
C VAL A 121 -13.69 -7.45 -21.38
N THR A 122 -13.31 -6.51 -22.23
CA THR A 122 -11.96 -5.91 -22.26
C THR A 122 -11.94 -4.39 -22.03
N SER A 123 -13.08 -3.82 -21.65
CA SER A 123 -13.19 -2.42 -21.25
C SER A 123 -14.07 -2.29 -20.02
N PRO A 124 -13.97 -1.16 -19.29
CA PRO A 124 -14.85 -0.88 -18.14
C PRO A 124 -16.33 -0.96 -18.47
N GLU A 125 -16.76 -0.43 -19.63
CA GLU A 125 -18.16 -0.43 -20.07
C GLU A 125 -18.62 -1.86 -20.46
N ALA A 126 -17.71 -2.68 -21.01
CA ALA A 126 -18.01 -4.08 -21.28
C ALA A 126 -18.17 -4.88 -19.99
N LEU A 127 -17.36 -4.59 -18.98
CA LEU A 127 -17.48 -5.21 -17.66
C LEU A 127 -18.80 -4.82 -16.98
N ASP A 128 -19.16 -3.54 -16.95
CA ASP A 128 -20.43 -3.06 -16.40
C ASP A 128 -21.63 -3.77 -17.06
N ARG A 129 -21.67 -3.80 -18.40
CA ARG A 129 -22.72 -4.53 -19.13
C ARG A 129 -22.75 -6.01 -18.78
N HIS A 130 -21.59 -6.66 -18.71
CA HIS A 130 -21.51 -8.08 -18.40
C HIS A 130 -22.02 -8.40 -17.01
N VAL A 131 -21.61 -7.61 -15.99
CA VAL A 131 -22.06 -7.77 -14.60
C VAL A 131 -23.57 -7.64 -14.47
N HIS A 132 -24.20 -6.66 -15.15
CA HIS A 132 -25.64 -6.43 -15.04
C HIS A 132 -26.49 -7.33 -15.94
N GLN A 133 -25.92 -7.97 -16.97
CA GLN A 133 -26.65 -8.85 -17.87
C GLN A 133 -26.42 -10.34 -17.59
N SER A 134 -25.31 -10.70 -16.95
CA SER A 134 -25.01 -12.09 -16.60
C SER A 134 -25.85 -12.55 -15.40
N ARG A 135 -26.22 -13.84 -15.43
CA ARG A 135 -26.85 -14.49 -14.26
C ARG A 135 -25.84 -14.92 -13.21
N ALA A 136 -24.62 -15.20 -13.64
CA ALA A 136 -23.51 -15.57 -12.74
C ALA A 136 -22.83 -14.31 -12.23
N ARG A 137 -22.60 -14.25 -10.93
CA ARG A 137 -21.84 -13.16 -10.31
C ARG A 137 -20.35 -13.38 -10.53
N LEU A 138 -19.65 -12.31 -10.88
CA LEU A 138 -18.19 -12.35 -10.95
C LEU A 138 -17.58 -12.29 -9.54
N THR A 139 -16.51 -13.04 -9.35
CA THR A 139 -15.74 -13.07 -8.10
C THR A 139 -14.44 -12.28 -8.27
N PHE A 140 -14.27 -11.23 -7.49
CA PHE A 140 -13.05 -10.44 -7.45
C PHE A 140 -12.25 -10.72 -6.18
N ALA A 141 -10.93 -10.91 -6.34
CA ALA A 141 -10.03 -11.06 -5.21
C ALA A 141 -9.36 -9.72 -4.84
N GLN A 142 -9.20 -9.54 -3.55
CA GLN A 142 -8.36 -8.51 -2.93
C GLN A 142 -7.55 -9.15 -1.79
N THR A 143 -6.61 -8.42 -1.20
CA THR A 143 -5.64 -9.04 -0.29
C THR A 143 -5.98 -8.94 1.18
N PHE A 144 -6.80 -7.94 1.55
CA PHE A 144 -7.27 -7.70 2.91
C PHE A 144 -8.48 -6.75 2.90
N PRO A 145 -9.57 -7.02 3.64
CA PRO A 145 -10.85 -6.30 3.47
C PRO A 145 -10.79 -4.79 3.70
N THR A 146 -9.92 -4.33 4.59
CA THR A 146 -9.69 -2.90 4.88
C THR A 146 -8.40 -2.37 4.24
N GLY A 147 -7.75 -3.19 3.41
CA GLY A 147 -6.49 -2.82 2.78
C GLY A 147 -6.66 -1.92 1.56
N THR A 148 -5.54 -1.35 1.10
CA THR A 148 -5.48 -0.48 -0.07
C THR A 148 -6.05 -1.15 -1.33
N HIS A 149 -5.72 -2.42 -1.59
CA HIS A 149 -6.21 -3.16 -2.75
C HIS A 149 -7.75 -3.29 -2.79
N ALA A 150 -8.39 -3.52 -1.62
CA ALA A 150 -9.84 -3.56 -1.52
C ALA A 150 -10.45 -2.19 -1.79
N MET A 151 -9.87 -1.13 -1.21
CA MET A 151 -10.37 0.24 -1.39
C MET A 151 -10.22 0.72 -2.84
N TRP A 152 -9.11 0.39 -3.52
CA TRP A 152 -8.93 0.69 -4.95
C TRP A 152 -9.93 -0.08 -5.82
N LEU A 153 -10.08 -1.37 -5.58
CA LEU A 153 -11.05 -2.20 -6.31
C LEU A 153 -12.47 -1.68 -6.15
N TYR A 154 -12.89 -1.41 -4.92
CA TYR A 154 -14.23 -0.93 -4.62
C TYR A 154 -14.49 0.47 -5.20
N TYR A 155 -13.50 1.37 -5.09
CA TYR A 155 -13.62 2.69 -5.67
C TYR A 155 -13.76 2.63 -7.19
N TRP A 156 -12.90 1.83 -7.84
CA TRP A 156 -12.90 1.67 -9.28
C TRP A 156 -14.20 1.03 -9.78
N LEU A 157 -14.64 -0.10 -9.21
CA LEU A 157 -15.91 -0.75 -9.58
C LEU A 157 -17.07 0.24 -9.46
N ALA A 158 -17.14 0.98 -8.35
CA ALA A 158 -18.19 1.96 -8.12
C ALA A 158 -18.14 3.13 -9.13
N SER A 159 -16.96 3.55 -9.58
CA SER A 159 -16.82 4.58 -10.61
C SER A 159 -17.32 4.10 -11.98
N GLN A 160 -17.32 2.77 -12.20
CA GLN A 160 -17.87 2.13 -13.41
C GLN A 160 -19.37 1.79 -13.28
N GLY A 161 -20.04 2.14 -12.19
CA GLY A 161 -21.46 1.83 -11.97
C GLY A 161 -21.74 0.48 -11.30
N ILE A 162 -20.69 -0.30 -10.95
CA ILE A 162 -20.80 -1.63 -10.33
C ILE A 162 -20.71 -1.49 -8.81
N HIS A 163 -21.71 -1.95 -8.07
CA HIS A 163 -21.69 -1.92 -6.61
C HIS A 163 -20.84 -3.07 -6.06
N PRO A 164 -19.66 -2.80 -5.43
CA PRO A 164 -18.67 -3.82 -5.10
C PRO A 164 -19.13 -4.84 -4.05
N LEU A 165 -20.16 -4.52 -3.27
CA LEU A 165 -20.70 -5.41 -2.22
C LEU A 165 -22.04 -6.08 -2.61
N ARG A 166 -22.64 -5.72 -3.76
CA ARG A 166 -23.95 -6.24 -4.20
C ARG A 166 -23.91 -6.92 -5.56
N ASP A 167 -23.14 -6.37 -6.51
CA ASP A 167 -23.19 -6.83 -7.90
C ASP A 167 -22.13 -7.87 -8.20
N VAL A 168 -21.07 -7.95 -7.37
CA VAL A 168 -19.98 -8.93 -7.46
C VAL A 168 -19.70 -9.56 -6.10
N ASP A 169 -18.98 -10.68 -6.10
CA ASP A 169 -18.48 -11.30 -4.90
C ASP A 169 -17.01 -10.87 -4.66
N SER A 170 -16.64 -10.64 -3.40
CA SER A 170 -15.28 -10.27 -3.02
C SER A 170 -14.67 -11.31 -2.10
N VAL A 171 -13.46 -11.79 -2.44
CA VAL A 171 -12.73 -12.80 -1.68
C VAL A 171 -11.32 -12.32 -1.33
N VAL A 172 -10.78 -12.86 -0.24
CA VAL A 172 -9.40 -12.57 0.20
C VAL A 172 -8.46 -13.63 -0.33
N VAL A 173 -7.44 -13.21 -1.09
CA VAL A 173 -6.39 -14.09 -1.60
C VAL A 173 -5.02 -13.45 -1.31
N PRO A 174 -4.05 -14.19 -0.75
CA PRO A 174 -2.69 -13.69 -0.58
C PRO A 174 -2.04 -13.32 -1.92
N PRO A 175 -1.26 -12.22 -2.00
CA PRO A 175 -0.68 -11.74 -3.25
C PRO A 175 -0.01 -12.81 -4.13
N PRO A 176 0.88 -13.69 -3.62
CA PRO A 176 1.54 -14.70 -4.44
C PRO A 176 0.60 -15.78 -4.99
N GLN A 177 -0.63 -15.88 -4.50
CA GLN A 177 -1.60 -16.90 -4.93
C GLN A 177 -2.59 -16.39 -5.98
N MET A 178 -2.61 -15.08 -6.26
CA MET A 178 -3.60 -14.45 -7.17
C MET A 178 -3.63 -15.11 -8.54
N VAL A 179 -2.46 -15.29 -9.17
CA VAL A 179 -2.37 -15.86 -10.51
C VAL A 179 -2.86 -17.30 -10.55
N ALA A 180 -2.52 -18.11 -9.53
CA ALA A 180 -2.99 -19.49 -9.46
C ALA A 180 -4.51 -19.61 -9.25
N HIS A 181 -5.11 -18.69 -8.49
CA HIS A 181 -6.56 -18.63 -8.33
C HIS A 181 -7.26 -18.19 -9.62
N LEU A 182 -6.69 -17.23 -10.35
CA LEU A 182 -7.20 -16.81 -11.64
C LEU A 182 -7.14 -17.96 -12.66
N GLN A 183 -5.99 -18.64 -12.76
CA GLN A 183 -5.78 -19.80 -13.63
C GLN A 183 -6.74 -20.95 -13.34
N ALA A 184 -7.08 -21.15 -12.05
CA ALA A 184 -8.01 -22.21 -11.63
C ALA A 184 -9.48 -21.85 -11.80
N GLY A 185 -9.82 -20.66 -12.36
CA GLY A 185 -11.19 -20.18 -12.52
C GLY A 185 -11.93 -19.94 -11.20
N ARG A 186 -11.18 -19.73 -10.10
CA ARG A 186 -11.77 -19.48 -8.77
C ARG A 186 -12.09 -18.01 -8.55
N ILE A 187 -11.51 -17.14 -9.34
CA ILE A 187 -11.74 -15.70 -9.37
C ILE A 187 -11.74 -15.22 -10.82
N ASP A 188 -12.54 -14.23 -11.12
CA ASP A 188 -12.69 -13.63 -12.46
C ASP A 188 -11.79 -12.41 -12.64
N GLY A 189 -11.39 -11.79 -11.52
CA GLY A 189 -10.47 -10.66 -11.49
C GLY A 189 -9.91 -10.41 -10.11
N PHE A 190 -8.95 -9.49 -10.03
CA PHE A 190 -8.34 -9.13 -8.75
C PHE A 190 -7.75 -7.73 -8.79
N CYS A 191 -7.53 -7.15 -7.59
CA CYS A 191 -6.65 -6.01 -7.39
C CYS A 191 -5.50 -6.41 -6.50
N VAL A 192 -4.26 -6.21 -6.97
CA VAL A 192 -3.04 -6.56 -6.23
C VAL A 192 -1.86 -5.68 -6.65
N GLY A 193 -0.85 -5.59 -5.78
CA GLY A 193 0.42 -4.93 -6.07
C GLY A 193 1.33 -5.73 -7.00
N GLU A 194 2.24 -5.03 -7.65
CA GLU A 194 3.29 -5.66 -8.45
C GLU A 194 4.20 -6.55 -7.57
N PRO A 195 4.75 -7.66 -8.10
CA PRO A 195 4.78 -8.04 -9.51
C PRO A 195 3.63 -8.96 -9.96
N TRP A 196 2.63 -9.20 -9.13
CA TRP A 196 1.63 -10.24 -9.40
C TRP A 196 0.68 -9.89 -10.54
N SER A 197 0.42 -8.60 -10.77
CA SER A 197 -0.31 -8.14 -11.96
C SER A 197 0.50 -8.38 -13.24
N ALA A 198 1.78 -8.02 -13.24
CA ALA A 198 2.68 -8.32 -14.35
C ALA A 198 2.78 -9.83 -14.62
N SER A 199 2.86 -10.63 -13.55
CA SER A 199 2.93 -12.09 -13.62
C SER A 199 1.68 -12.70 -14.28
N ALA A 200 0.48 -12.21 -13.97
CA ALA A 200 -0.75 -12.66 -14.62
C ALA A 200 -0.74 -12.41 -16.12
N VAL A 201 -0.25 -11.24 -16.54
CA VAL A 201 -0.12 -10.85 -17.95
C VAL A 201 0.93 -11.71 -18.66
N GLN A 202 2.12 -11.88 -18.05
CA GLN A 202 3.21 -12.64 -18.67
C GLN A 202 2.91 -14.14 -18.80
N GLN A 203 2.20 -14.72 -17.81
CA GLN A 203 1.77 -16.12 -17.85
C GLN A 203 0.53 -16.35 -18.71
N ASP A 204 0.04 -15.33 -19.40
CA ASP A 204 -1.17 -15.38 -20.23
C ASP A 204 -2.42 -15.87 -19.46
N GLN A 205 -2.51 -15.58 -18.17
CA GLN A 205 -3.65 -15.94 -17.33
C GLN A 205 -4.69 -14.82 -17.21
N GLY A 206 -4.28 -13.58 -17.47
CA GLY A 206 -5.14 -12.41 -17.37
C GLY A 206 -4.59 -11.22 -18.13
N PHE A 207 -5.32 -10.12 -18.03
CA PHE A 207 -4.94 -8.85 -18.62
C PHE A 207 -5.22 -7.71 -17.63
N THR A 208 -4.48 -6.61 -17.73
CA THR A 208 -4.68 -5.42 -16.89
C THR A 208 -5.77 -4.55 -17.50
N LEU A 209 -6.86 -4.34 -16.78
CA LEU A 209 -7.95 -3.47 -17.19
C LEU A 209 -7.74 -2.03 -16.75
N ALA A 210 -7.18 -1.84 -15.55
CA ALA A 210 -6.84 -0.52 -15.02
C ALA A 210 -5.65 -0.60 -14.07
N THR A 211 -4.82 0.44 -14.06
CA THR A 211 -3.80 0.64 -13.03
C THR A 211 -4.38 1.52 -11.90
N SER A 212 -3.85 1.40 -10.69
CA SER A 212 -4.32 2.23 -9.57
C SER A 212 -4.01 3.71 -9.75
N GLN A 213 -2.92 4.04 -10.44
CA GLN A 213 -2.60 5.42 -10.79
C GLN A 213 -3.58 6.05 -11.81
N ALA A 214 -4.32 5.23 -12.56
CA ALA A 214 -5.44 5.70 -13.36
C ALA A 214 -6.66 6.05 -12.50
N ILE A 215 -6.78 5.47 -11.30
CA ILE A 215 -7.85 5.78 -10.33
C ILE A 215 -7.51 7.08 -9.58
N TRP A 216 -6.29 7.16 -9.10
CA TRP A 216 -5.76 8.30 -8.37
C TRP A 216 -4.25 8.42 -8.62
N PRO A 217 -3.80 9.36 -9.48
CA PRO A 217 -2.39 9.58 -9.74
C PRO A 217 -1.61 9.93 -8.46
N ASP A 218 -0.49 9.26 -8.25
CA ASP A 218 0.37 9.42 -7.08
C ASP A 218 -0.34 9.15 -5.74
N HIS A 219 -1.26 8.19 -5.74
CA HIS A 219 -1.96 7.78 -4.53
C HIS A 219 -1.03 7.18 -3.48
N PRO A 220 -1.36 7.33 -2.17
CA PRO A 220 -0.63 6.66 -1.10
C PRO A 220 -0.84 5.15 -1.19
N GLU A 221 0.19 4.36 -0.89
CA GLU A 221 0.03 2.91 -0.97
C GLU A 221 0.49 2.22 0.31
N LYS A 222 1.75 1.83 0.43
CA LYS A 222 2.25 1.18 1.63
C LYS A 222 2.85 2.19 2.61
N VAL A 223 2.80 1.80 3.87
CA VAL A 223 3.36 2.58 4.97
C VAL A 223 4.29 1.73 5.83
N LEU A 224 5.21 2.38 6.51
CA LEU A 224 5.92 1.82 7.64
C LEU A 224 5.01 1.96 8.86
N GLY A 225 4.34 0.86 9.22
CA GLY A 225 3.40 0.81 10.33
C GLY A 225 3.98 0.09 11.54
N CYS A 226 3.60 0.54 12.73
CA CYS A 226 3.95 -0.10 14.01
C CYS A 226 2.84 0.15 15.04
N THR A 227 3.02 -0.35 16.26
CA THR A 227 2.19 0.07 17.39
C THR A 227 2.66 1.44 17.93
N ARG A 228 1.76 2.21 18.49
CA ARG A 228 2.10 3.46 19.19
C ARG A 228 3.08 3.22 20.32
N ALA A 229 2.91 2.12 21.06
CA ALA A 229 3.79 1.72 22.13
C ALA A 229 5.26 1.58 21.69
N PHE A 230 5.52 1.10 20.47
CA PHE A 230 6.88 1.03 19.92
C PHE A 230 7.50 2.43 19.79
N VAL A 231 6.74 3.40 19.28
CA VAL A 231 7.22 4.78 19.11
C VAL A 231 7.52 5.44 20.46
N GLU A 232 6.65 5.23 21.43
CA GLU A 232 6.78 5.81 22.78
C GLU A 232 7.91 5.18 23.58
N GLN A 233 8.11 3.87 23.44
CA GLN A 233 9.15 3.15 24.17
C GLN A 233 10.53 3.29 23.53
N TYR A 234 10.60 3.44 22.19
CA TYR A 234 11.84 3.45 21.42
C TYR A 234 11.89 4.62 20.40
N PRO A 235 11.75 5.89 20.87
CA PRO A 235 11.61 7.03 19.95
C PRO A 235 12.83 7.24 19.05
N ASN A 236 14.07 7.05 19.57
CA ASN A 236 15.26 7.15 18.76
C ASN A 236 15.35 6.01 17.73
N ALA A 237 15.03 4.78 18.14
CA ALA A 237 15.00 3.64 17.22
C ALA A 237 13.97 3.85 16.09
N ALA A 238 12.77 4.36 16.42
CA ALA A 238 11.76 4.70 15.42
C ALA A 238 12.24 5.78 14.44
N ARG A 239 12.88 6.85 14.94
CA ARG A 239 13.44 7.94 14.12
C ARG A 239 14.53 7.44 13.18
N VAL A 240 15.52 6.71 13.69
CA VAL A 240 16.64 6.23 12.85
C VAL A 240 16.22 5.11 11.90
N LEU A 241 15.16 4.35 12.22
CA LEU A 241 14.52 3.42 11.29
C LEU A 241 13.92 4.15 10.09
N VAL A 242 13.22 5.27 10.32
CA VAL A 242 12.71 6.13 9.25
C VAL A 242 13.87 6.67 8.42
N MET A 243 14.97 7.15 9.05
CA MET A 243 16.14 7.66 8.33
C MET A 243 16.74 6.59 7.40
N ALA A 244 16.97 5.38 7.89
CA ALA A 244 17.53 4.29 7.11
C ALA A 244 16.64 3.93 5.88
N ILE A 245 15.33 3.91 6.06
CA ILE A 245 14.38 3.60 4.97
C ILE A 245 14.27 4.78 3.99
N LEU A 246 14.35 6.03 4.46
CA LEU A 246 14.39 7.21 3.59
C LEU A 246 15.62 7.21 2.67
N GLU A 247 16.80 6.87 3.21
CA GLU A 247 18.01 6.75 2.40
C GLU A 247 17.90 5.62 1.37
N ALA A 248 17.36 4.47 1.75
CA ALA A 248 17.08 3.38 0.83
C ALA A 248 16.07 3.78 -0.26
N SER A 249 15.02 4.50 0.09
CA SER A 249 14.02 5.04 -0.86
C SER A 249 14.68 5.99 -1.86
N ARG A 250 15.54 6.91 -1.38
CA ARG A 250 16.32 7.84 -2.19
C ARG A 250 17.28 7.11 -3.11
N PHE A 251 17.97 6.07 -2.61
CA PHE A 251 18.86 5.22 -3.40
C PHE A 251 18.12 4.56 -4.56
N ILE A 252 16.96 3.92 -4.30
CA ILE A 252 16.18 3.25 -5.35
C ILE A 252 15.81 4.21 -6.48
N GLU A 253 15.40 5.43 -6.12
CA GLU A 253 14.87 6.40 -7.09
C GLU A 253 15.96 7.24 -7.77
N HIS A 254 17.19 7.16 -7.28
CA HIS A 254 18.30 7.99 -7.77
C HIS A 254 18.62 7.74 -9.26
N SER A 255 18.54 6.50 -9.73
CA SER A 255 18.83 6.16 -11.12
C SER A 255 18.10 4.91 -11.61
N PRO A 256 17.93 4.73 -12.93
CA PRO A 256 17.44 3.49 -13.51
C PRO A 256 18.29 2.27 -13.14
N GLU A 257 19.60 2.43 -12.97
CA GLU A 257 20.55 1.38 -12.58
C GLU A 257 20.24 0.89 -11.17
N ASN A 258 19.96 1.83 -10.23
CA ASN A 258 19.56 1.48 -8.87
C ASN A 258 18.21 0.75 -8.84
N ARG A 259 17.26 1.15 -9.71
CA ARG A 259 15.99 0.41 -9.87
C ARG A 259 16.21 -1.01 -10.40
N ARG A 260 17.13 -1.21 -11.38
CA ARG A 260 17.48 -2.54 -11.89
C ARG A 260 18.17 -3.40 -10.83
N SER A 261 19.14 -2.85 -10.11
CA SER A 261 19.81 -3.58 -9.02
C SER A 261 18.83 -3.96 -7.90
N THR A 262 17.86 -3.08 -7.62
CA THR A 262 16.76 -3.36 -6.68
C THR A 262 15.86 -4.48 -7.21
N ALA A 263 15.49 -4.47 -8.49
CA ALA A 263 14.71 -5.54 -9.10
C ALA A 263 15.41 -6.89 -9.00
N GLN A 264 16.72 -6.92 -9.30
CA GLN A 264 17.55 -8.12 -9.19
C GLN A 264 17.59 -8.64 -7.75
N LEU A 265 17.77 -7.76 -6.76
CA LEU A 265 17.72 -8.13 -5.34
C LEU A 265 16.36 -8.73 -4.97
N LEU A 266 15.27 -8.06 -5.33
CA LEU A 266 13.93 -8.47 -4.98
C LEU A 266 13.51 -9.80 -5.61
N SER A 267 14.06 -10.18 -6.77
CA SER A 267 13.73 -11.42 -7.45
C SER A 267 14.14 -12.68 -6.67
N ALA A 268 15.07 -12.56 -5.72
CA ALA A 268 15.56 -13.69 -4.94
C ALA A 268 14.46 -14.38 -4.10
N ALA A 269 14.69 -15.67 -3.82
CA ALA A 269 13.74 -16.55 -3.12
C ALA A 269 13.37 -16.04 -1.71
N ASP A 270 14.29 -15.36 -1.04
CA ASP A 270 14.10 -14.83 0.31
C ASP A 270 13.14 -13.62 0.33
N TYR A 271 12.94 -12.94 -0.82
CA TYR A 271 12.12 -11.74 -0.91
C TYR A 271 10.82 -11.99 -1.68
N LEU A 272 10.77 -11.72 -2.98
CA LEU A 272 9.55 -11.91 -3.76
C LEU A 272 9.42 -13.34 -4.28
N ASN A 273 10.53 -13.97 -4.63
CA ASN A 273 10.55 -15.26 -5.34
C ASN A 273 9.71 -15.18 -6.63
N ALA A 274 9.96 -14.16 -7.41
CA ALA A 274 9.27 -13.88 -8.66
C ALA A 274 10.28 -13.62 -9.79
N PRO A 275 9.94 -13.92 -11.06
CA PRO A 275 10.81 -13.68 -12.20
C PRO A 275 11.19 -12.20 -12.32
N LEU A 276 12.47 -11.94 -12.67
CA LEU A 276 12.99 -10.58 -12.81
C LEU A 276 12.22 -9.77 -13.86
N ASP A 277 11.81 -10.40 -14.93
CA ASP A 277 11.05 -9.79 -16.03
C ASP A 277 9.61 -9.37 -15.63
N CYS A 278 9.09 -9.89 -14.51
CA CYS A 278 7.87 -9.37 -13.89
C CYS A 278 8.13 -8.12 -13.03
N ILE A 279 9.35 -7.97 -12.47
CA ILE A 279 9.67 -6.94 -11.48
C ILE A 279 10.29 -5.70 -12.14
N GLU A 280 11.37 -5.91 -12.92
CA GLU A 280 12.20 -4.82 -13.45
C GLU A 280 11.40 -3.85 -14.34
N PRO A 281 10.58 -4.28 -15.31
CA PRO A 281 9.82 -3.35 -16.13
C PRO A 281 8.92 -2.43 -15.30
N ARG A 282 8.25 -2.97 -14.28
CA ARG A 282 7.34 -2.20 -13.42
C ARG A 282 8.10 -1.17 -12.57
N LEU A 283 9.27 -1.52 -12.05
CA LEU A 283 10.16 -0.55 -11.38
C LEU A 283 10.65 0.55 -12.33
N LEU A 284 10.85 0.23 -13.60
CA LEU A 284 11.25 1.20 -14.63
C LEU A 284 10.06 1.94 -15.27
N GLY A 285 8.83 1.67 -14.84
CA GLY A 285 7.63 2.32 -15.35
C GLY A 285 7.11 1.77 -16.68
N ALA A 286 7.64 0.64 -17.16
CA ALA A 286 7.18 0.00 -18.37
C ALA A 286 6.03 -0.96 -18.10
N TYR A 287 4.91 -0.72 -18.75
CA TYR A 287 3.67 -1.47 -18.57
C TYR A 287 3.25 -2.17 -19.88
N ALA A 288 2.57 -3.30 -19.72
CA ALA A 288 1.85 -4.00 -20.76
C ALA A 288 0.54 -4.53 -20.17
N ASP A 289 -0.56 -4.39 -20.92
CA ASP A 289 -1.88 -4.81 -20.44
C ASP A 289 -2.24 -6.27 -20.78
N GLY A 290 -1.48 -6.93 -21.66
CA GLY A 290 -1.83 -8.27 -22.16
C GLY A 290 -2.89 -8.28 -23.28
N LEU A 291 -3.36 -7.11 -23.72
CA LEU A 291 -4.27 -6.94 -24.86
C LEU A 291 -3.56 -6.38 -26.09
N GLY A 292 -2.23 -6.22 -26.01
CA GLY A 292 -1.39 -5.69 -27.09
C GLY A 292 -0.89 -4.27 -26.85
N ASN A 293 -1.39 -3.57 -25.85
CA ASN A 293 -0.90 -2.22 -25.53
C ASN A 293 0.33 -2.28 -24.61
N ARG A 294 1.25 -1.34 -24.87
CA ARG A 294 2.44 -1.10 -24.05
C ARG A 294 2.65 0.39 -23.91
N TRP A 295 3.03 0.83 -22.70
CA TRP A 295 3.30 2.25 -22.43
C TRP A 295 4.35 2.44 -21.34
N GLN A 296 4.92 3.63 -21.34
CA GLN A 296 5.72 4.14 -20.22
C GLN A 296 4.79 4.99 -19.34
N ASP A 297 4.60 4.58 -18.11
CA ASP A 297 3.67 5.25 -17.20
C ASP A 297 4.37 6.41 -16.48
N PRO A 298 3.89 7.65 -16.59
CA PRO A 298 4.47 8.80 -15.90
C PRO A 298 4.24 8.73 -14.38
N HIS A 299 3.22 8.00 -13.94
CA HIS A 299 2.88 7.76 -12.54
C HIS A 299 3.24 6.32 -12.10
N ALA A 300 4.43 5.83 -12.54
CA ALA A 300 4.92 4.52 -12.12
C ALA A 300 5.16 4.46 -10.61
N LEU A 301 5.56 3.27 -10.14
CA LEU A 301 5.92 3.04 -8.74
C LEU A 301 7.01 4.04 -8.30
N ARG A 302 6.71 4.85 -7.27
CA ARG A 302 7.60 5.87 -6.69
C ARG A 302 7.93 5.54 -5.25
N PHE A 303 9.17 5.83 -4.85
CA PHE A 303 9.66 5.53 -3.50
C PHE A 303 10.10 6.76 -2.71
N HIS A 304 10.43 7.88 -3.36
CA HIS A 304 11.01 9.02 -2.65
C HIS A 304 10.49 10.37 -3.11
N HIS A 305 10.71 10.75 -4.37
CA HIS A 305 10.33 12.05 -4.93
C HIS A 305 10.66 13.22 -4.00
N HIS A 306 11.95 13.40 -3.66
CA HIS A 306 12.43 14.43 -2.73
C HIS A 306 11.78 14.38 -1.33
N GLY A 307 11.34 13.21 -0.87
CA GLY A 307 10.67 13.01 0.41
C GLY A 307 9.14 13.18 0.37
N ALA A 308 8.56 13.67 -0.72
CA ALA A 308 7.12 13.88 -0.82
C ALA A 308 6.32 12.58 -0.82
N VAL A 309 6.88 11.48 -1.35
CA VAL A 309 6.26 10.13 -1.28
C VAL A 309 6.16 9.65 0.16
N ASN A 310 7.14 10.02 0.98
CA ASN A 310 7.36 9.42 2.30
C ASN A 310 6.68 10.21 3.42
N LEU A 311 6.30 11.48 3.18
CA LEU A 311 5.54 12.27 4.15
C LEU A 311 4.17 11.61 4.40
N PRO A 312 3.82 11.25 5.64
CA PRO A 312 2.53 10.65 5.94
C PRO A 312 1.46 11.75 6.03
N TYR A 313 0.92 12.18 4.88
CA TYR A 313 -0.11 13.23 4.83
C TYR A 313 -1.35 12.84 5.61
N LEU A 314 -1.88 13.73 6.44
CA LEU A 314 -3.10 13.49 7.21
C LEU A 314 -4.29 13.16 6.31
N SER A 315 -4.42 13.87 5.18
CA SER A 315 -5.48 13.63 4.19
C SER A 315 -5.47 12.20 3.64
N ASP A 316 -4.30 11.54 3.53
CA ASP A 316 -4.21 10.18 3.03
C ASP A 316 -4.89 9.19 3.98
N GLY A 317 -4.58 9.26 5.27
CA GLY A 317 -5.24 8.43 6.28
C GLY A 317 -6.72 8.71 6.43
N MET A 318 -7.09 9.99 6.37
CA MET A 318 -8.49 10.41 6.40
C MET A 318 -9.28 9.83 5.23
N TRP A 319 -8.69 9.74 4.03
CA TRP A 319 -9.34 9.14 2.87
C TRP A 319 -9.75 7.68 3.12
N PHE A 320 -8.87 6.86 3.69
CA PHE A 320 -9.22 5.47 4.03
C PHE A 320 -10.40 5.40 4.99
N MET A 321 -10.44 6.26 6.01
CA MET A 321 -11.58 6.33 6.93
C MET A 321 -12.88 6.73 6.22
N THR A 322 -12.84 7.64 5.22
CA THR A 322 -14.01 7.97 4.41
C THR A 322 -14.52 6.78 3.61
N GLN A 323 -13.60 5.95 3.07
CA GLN A 323 -13.98 4.74 2.35
C GLN A 323 -14.53 3.66 3.31
N PHE A 324 -13.96 3.52 4.50
CA PHE A 324 -14.54 2.64 5.53
C PHE A 324 -15.96 3.06 5.89
N ARG A 325 -16.20 4.35 6.01
CA ARG A 325 -17.53 4.90 6.22
C ARG A 325 -18.45 4.65 5.03
N ARG A 326 -17.99 4.93 3.82
CA ARG A 326 -18.72 4.71 2.56
C ARG A 326 -19.19 3.26 2.41
N TRP A 327 -18.35 2.30 2.75
CA TRP A 327 -18.63 0.87 2.57
C TRP A 327 -19.19 0.18 3.81
N GLY A 328 -19.62 0.94 4.83
CA GLY A 328 -20.31 0.42 6.02
C GLY A 328 -19.38 -0.33 7.00
N LEU A 329 -18.06 -0.24 6.82
CA LEU A 329 -17.07 -0.78 7.77
C LEU A 329 -17.02 0.04 9.06
N LEU A 330 -17.30 1.34 8.98
CA LEU A 330 -17.58 2.23 10.11
C LEU A 330 -19.05 2.62 10.12
N ARG A 331 -19.69 2.51 11.29
CA ARG A 331 -21.12 2.87 11.47
C ARG A 331 -21.33 4.38 11.55
N GLU A 332 -20.39 5.06 12.15
CA GLU A 332 -20.43 6.50 12.43
C GLU A 332 -19.19 7.18 11.86
N ASP A 333 -19.28 8.48 11.66
CA ASP A 333 -18.12 9.28 11.28
C ASP A 333 -17.15 9.38 12.47
N PRO A 334 -15.88 8.99 12.32
CA PRO A 334 -14.90 9.20 13.37
C PRO A 334 -14.48 10.68 13.43
N ASP A 335 -13.72 11.05 14.44
CA ASP A 335 -12.92 12.29 14.39
C ASP A 335 -11.76 12.09 13.40
N TYR A 336 -12.06 12.31 12.10
CA TYR A 336 -11.13 12.06 11.00
C TYR A 336 -9.78 12.71 11.19
N LEU A 337 -9.77 13.99 11.58
CA LEU A 337 -8.53 14.75 11.75
C LEU A 337 -7.80 14.36 13.04
N GLY A 338 -8.52 14.18 14.13
CA GLY A 338 -7.93 13.76 15.41
C GLY A 338 -7.28 12.38 15.30
N VAL A 339 -7.99 11.42 14.69
CA VAL A 339 -7.43 10.07 14.44
C VAL A 339 -6.21 10.14 13.53
N ALA A 340 -6.27 10.90 12.43
CA ALA A 340 -5.14 11.03 11.51
C ALA A 340 -3.91 11.63 12.22
N ARG A 341 -4.08 12.69 13.01
CA ARG A 341 -3.00 13.31 13.79
C ARG A 341 -2.42 12.38 14.83
N HIS A 342 -3.23 11.52 15.40
CA HIS A 342 -2.77 10.54 16.40
C HIS A 342 -1.97 9.41 15.75
N VAL A 343 -2.46 8.84 14.64
CA VAL A 343 -1.85 7.70 13.96
C VAL A 343 -0.59 8.11 13.20
N GLN A 344 -0.60 9.24 12.49
CA GLN A 344 0.52 9.65 11.63
C GLN A 344 1.57 10.43 12.39
N GLN A 345 2.81 9.96 12.35
CA GLN A 345 3.93 10.50 13.11
C GLN A 345 4.67 11.59 12.32
N LEU A 346 3.94 12.67 11.99
CA LEU A 346 4.47 13.78 11.15
C LEU A 346 5.73 14.40 11.70
N GLU A 347 5.79 14.70 12.99
CA GLU A 347 6.93 15.37 13.61
C GLU A 347 8.17 14.44 13.59
N LEU A 348 7.99 13.15 13.94
CA LEU A 348 9.06 12.17 13.87
C LEU A 348 9.60 12.05 12.44
N TYR A 349 8.71 12.01 11.44
CA TYR A 349 9.13 11.98 10.04
C TYR A 349 9.92 13.24 9.65
N ARG A 350 9.45 14.43 10.03
CA ARG A 350 10.11 15.71 9.75
C ARG A 350 11.49 15.80 10.38
N GLU A 351 11.63 15.38 11.62
CA GLU A 351 12.92 15.30 12.32
C GLU A 351 13.89 14.38 11.55
N ALA A 352 13.44 13.17 11.21
CA ALA A 352 14.24 12.19 10.45
C ALA A 352 14.65 12.73 9.07
N ALA A 353 13.71 13.32 8.33
CA ALA A 353 13.94 13.90 7.01
C ALA A 353 14.91 15.09 7.07
N SER A 354 14.72 15.98 8.04
CA SER A 354 15.59 17.15 8.26
C SER A 354 17.03 16.74 8.58
N ALA A 355 17.21 15.71 9.40
CA ALA A 355 18.53 15.16 9.73
C ALA A 355 19.27 14.63 8.49
N LEU A 356 18.55 14.24 7.43
CA LEU A 356 19.10 13.78 6.14
C LEU A 356 19.19 14.90 5.09
N GLY A 357 18.93 16.16 5.47
CA GLY A 357 18.86 17.27 4.53
C GLY A 357 17.69 17.17 3.54
N ILE A 358 16.69 16.36 3.85
CA ILE A 358 15.45 16.26 3.09
C ILE A 358 14.47 17.25 3.71
N ASN A 359 14.08 18.26 2.95
CA ASN A 359 13.07 19.21 3.36
C ASN A 359 11.77 18.86 2.65
N PRO A 360 10.85 18.11 3.26
CA PRO A 360 9.55 17.88 2.68
C PRO A 360 8.76 19.19 2.77
N TRP A 361 8.83 19.95 1.68
CA TRP A 361 8.06 21.19 1.54
C TRP A 361 6.60 20.81 1.36
N GLY A 362 5.74 21.21 2.25
CA GLY A 362 4.32 21.02 2.07
C GLY A 362 3.50 21.16 3.34
N GLN A 363 2.22 21.25 3.12
CA GLN A 363 1.20 21.22 4.16
C GLN A 363 1.03 19.78 4.65
N ASP A 364 0.42 19.60 5.82
CA ASP A 364 0.06 18.28 6.39
C ASP A 364 -0.99 17.55 5.54
N MET A 365 -1.66 18.28 4.68
CA MET A 365 -2.69 17.82 3.75
C MET A 365 -2.22 17.95 2.31
N ARG A 366 -2.71 17.07 1.44
CA ARG A 366 -2.57 17.22 -0.02
C ARG A 366 -3.92 17.09 -0.70
N SER A 367 -4.04 17.73 -1.88
CA SER A 367 -5.22 17.65 -2.72
C SER A 367 -4.96 16.76 -3.93
N SER A 368 -5.96 15.98 -4.33
CA SER A 368 -5.89 15.11 -5.50
C SER A 368 -7.26 14.97 -6.16
N GLN A 369 -7.27 14.83 -7.48
CA GLN A 369 -8.48 14.50 -8.22
C GLN A 369 -8.47 13.00 -8.58
N LEU A 370 -9.58 12.31 -8.34
CA LEU A 370 -9.74 10.89 -8.61
C LEU A 370 -10.47 10.65 -9.95
N ILE A 371 -10.51 9.40 -10.40
CA ILE A 371 -11.05 8.99 -11.71
C ILE A 371 -12.49 9.47 -11.98
N ASP A 372 -13.31 9.60 -10.96
CA ASP A 372 -14.70 10.07 -11.06
C ASP A 372 -14.85 11.61 -11.03
N GLY A 373 -13.71 12.31 -11.12
CA GLY A 373 -13.65 13.79 -11.09
C GLY A 373 -13.76 14.40 -9.70
N LYS A 374 -13.96 13.59 -8.65
CA LYS A 374 -14.01 14.11 -7.27
C LYS A 374 -12.63 14.56 -6.82
N VAL A 375 -12.61 15.70 -6.15
CA VAL A 375 -11.41 16.23 -5.48
C VAL A 375 -11.42 15.78 -4.03
N TRP A 376 -10.30 15.25 -3.58
CA TRP A 376 -10.03 14.93 -2.19
C TRP A 376 -8.88 15.80 -1.67
N ASP A 377 -9.16 16.59 -0.63
CA ASP A 377 -8.19 17.48 0.03
C ASP A 377 -8.20 17.38 1.56
N GLY A 378 -9.06 16.53 2.12
CA GLY A 378 -9.23 16.33 3.56
C GLY A 378 -10.10 17.36 4.26
N SER A 379 -10.63 18.37 3.58
CA SER A 379 -11.37 19.49 4.21
C SER A 379 -12.72 19.07 4.80
N GLU A 380 -13.48 18.21 4.08
CA GLU A 380 -14.86 17.82 4.45
C GLU A 380 -15.07 16.30 4.37
N PRO A 381 -14.38 15.50 5.24
CA PRO A 381 -14.34 14.05 5.09
C PRO A 381 -15.72 13.37 5.22
N ALA A 382 -16.55 13.83 6.14
CA ALA A 382 -17.89 13.27 6.32
C ALA A 382 -18.81 13.55 5.12
N ALA A 383 -18.73 14.76 4.55
CA ALA A 383 -19.47 15.13 3.35
C ALA A 383 -18.95 14.35 2.13
N TYR A 384 -17.64 14.19 2.01
CA TYR A 384 -17.01 13.39 0.95
C TYR A 384 -17.50 11.93 0.99
N ALA A 385 -17.51 11.27 2.16
CA ALA A 385 -17.98 9.90 2.30
C ALA A 385 -19.43 9.72 1.83
N ARG A 386 -20.29 10.73 2.05
CA ARG A 386 -21.71 10.72 1.65
C ARG A 386 -21.96 11.18 0.21
N SER A 387 -20.96 11.75 -0.46
CA SER A 387 -21.13 12.36 -1.80
C SER A 387 -21.23 11.34 -2.94
N PHE A 388 -21.02 10.05 -2.67
CA PHE A 388 -21.01 9.01 -3.67
C PHE A 388 -22.41 8.44 -3.94
N ARG A 389 -22.71 8.18 -5.21
CA ARG A 389 -23.97 7.54 -5.60
C ARG A 389 -24.05 6.08 -5.08
N LEU A 390 -22.96 5.34 -5.18
CA LEU A 390 -22.87 3.96 -4.70
C LEU A 390 -22.14 3.93 -3.35
N HIS A 391 -22.83 3.44 -2.35
CA HIS A 391 -22.34 3.33 -0.96
C HIS A 391 -23.13 2.30 -0.17
N ALA A 392 -22.62 1.87 0.97
CA ALA A 392 -23.25 0.98 1.93
C ALA A 392 -23.43 1.64 3.32
N LEU A 393 -23.63 2.96 3.37
CA LEU A 393 -23.64 3.75 4.60
C LEU A 393 -24.68 3.29 5.64
N ASN A 394 -25.79 2.70 5.18
CA ASN A 394 -26.88 2.22 6.02
C ASN A 394 -26.90 0.70 6.19
N ASP A 395 -25.96 -0.02 5.57
CA ASP A 395 -25.88 -1.47 5.68
C ASP A 395 -25.24 -1.85 7.02
N SER A 396 -25.81 -2.86 7.71
CA SER A 396 -25.24 -3.34 8.96
C SER A 396 -23.88 -4.03 8.68
N PRO A 397 -22.84 -3.81 9.51
CA PRO A 397 -21.52 -4.46 9.34
C PRO A 397 -21.57 -5.99 9.32
N ALA A 398 -22.64 -6.59 9.84
CA ALA A 398 -22.85 -8.03 9.79
C ALA A 398 -22.94 -8.59 8.35
N LEU A 399 -23.31 -7.77 7.36
CA LEU A 399 -23.37 -8.15 5.95
C LEU A 399 -22.00 -8.11 5.26
N ALA A 400 -21.09 -7.25 5.72
CA ALA A 400 -19.72 -7.15 5.16
C ALA A 400 -18.78 -8.24 5.70
N ALA A 401 -19.06 -8.83 6.86
CA ALA A 401 -18.25 -9.85 7.51
C ALA A 401 -18.63 -11.30 7.17
N GLN A 402 -19.77 -11.51 6.51
CA GLN A 402 -20.32 -12.84 6.17
C GLN A 402 -20.17 -13.23 4.69
N ARG A 403 -19.42 -12.42 3.89
CA ARG A 403 -19.21 -12.70 2.47
C ARG A 403 -17.74 -12.76 2.09
#